data_aa0721d0320047eaa77c9a485efd7091
#
_entry.id   aa0721d0320047eaa77c9a485efd7091
#
_cell.length_a   1.000
_cell.length_b   1.000
_cell.length_c   1.000
_cell.angle_alpha   90.00
_cell.angle_beta   90.00
_cell.angle_gamma   90.00
#
_symmetry.space_group_name_H-M   'P 1'
#
loop_
_entity.id
_entity.type
_entity.pdbx_description
1 polymer ?
#
loop_
_entity_poly.entity_id
_entity_poly.type
_entity_poly.pdbx_seq_one_letter_code
_entity_poly.pdbx_strand_id
1 'polypeptide(L)'
;MNNLIKGKKYEWEIVIGLEIHAQVKSNSKLFSSSATKFGSKPNSQVSLVDAAMPGMLPVINEYCIKQAIKTGLGLKAKINYFSVFDRKNYFYADLPQGYQISQYKFPIV
;
A
#
# COMPACT_ATOMS: atom_id res chain seq x y z
N MET A 1 16.88 13.76 -23.77
CA MET A 1 17.94 13.04 -24.52
C MET A 1 17.51 11.59 -24.57
N ASN A 2 17.14 11.09 -25.76
CA ASN A 2 16.82 9.66 -25.90
C ASN A 2 18.15 8.88 -25.90
N ASN A 3 18.41 8.16 -24.84
CA ASN A 3 19.58 7.28 -24.75
C ASN A 3 19.31 5.98 -25.53
N LEU A 4 19.24 6.08 -26.85
CA LEU A 4 19.09 4.91 -27.70
C LEU A 4 20.45 4.25 -27.93
N ILE A 5 20.51 2.95 -27.73
CA ILE A 5 21.68 2.12 -27.97
C ILE A 5 21.50 1.42 -29.30
N LYS A 6 22.44 1.65 -30.22
CA LYS A 6 22.46 1.00 -31.55
C LYS A 6 22.82 -0.48 -31.42
N GLY A 7 21.87 -1.35 -31.72
CA GLY A 7 22.12 -2.78 -31.90
C GLY A 7 22.38 -3.13 -33.37
N LYS A 8 22.59 -4.41 -33.67
CA LYS A 8 22.84 -4.88 -35.04
C LYS A 8 21.67 -4.70 -36.00
N LYS A 9 20.41 -4.78 -35.50
CA LYS A 9 19.18 -4.71 -36.32
C LYS A 9 18.21 -3.64 -35.84
N TYR A 10 18.27 -3.26 -34.56
CA TYR A 10 17.30 -2.36 -33.93
C TYR A 10 18.02 -1.34 -33.05
N GLU A 11 17.37 -0.24 -32.80
CA GLU A 11 17.72 0.69 -31.72
C GLU A 11 16.97 0.29 -30.45
N TRP A 12 17.63 0.37 -29.31
CA TRP A 12 17.14 -0.08 -28.03
C TRP A 12 17.09 1.08 -27.05
N GLU A 13 16.01 1.22 -26.34
CA GLU A 13 15.85 2.15 -25.23
C GLU A 13 16.03 1.41 -23.91
N ILE A 14 16.84 1.96 -23.00
CA ILE A 14 16.94 1.43 -21.64
C ILE A 14 15.79 2.01 -20.85
N VAL A 15 14.88 1.15 -20.37
CA VAL A 15 13.79 1.51 -19.45
C VAL A 15 14.04 0.84 -18.11
N ILE A 16 14.16 1.65 -17.05
CA ILE A 16 14.36 1.18 -15.67
C ILE A 16 13.16 1.58 -14.85
N GLY A 17 12.46 0.61 -14.26
CA GLY A 17 11.42 0.82 -13.27
C GLY A 17 11.97 0.52 -11.87
N LEU A 18 11.59 1.33 -10.91
CA LEU A 18 11.88 1.11 -9.48
C LEU A 18 10.57 0.97 -8.73
N GLU A 19 10.50 -0.05 -7.88
CA GLU A 19 9.40 -0.24 -6.95
C GLU A 19 9.97 -0.24 -5.53
N ILE A 20 9.44 0.63 -4.69
CA ILE A 20 9.91 0.81 -3.31
C ILE A 20 8.75 0.57 -2.36
N HIS A 21 8.94 -0.35 -1.42
CA HIS A 21 8.00 -0.63 -0.36
C HIS A 21 8.46 0.04 0.93
N ALA A 22 7.64 0.95 1.47
CA ALA A 22 7.89 1.60 2.74
C ALA A 22 6.71 1.41 3.67
N GLN A 23 6.96 0.90 4.87
CA GLN A 23 5.92 0.72 5.88
C GLN A 23 5.84 1.94 6.79
N VAL A 24 4.63 2.49 6.96
CA VAL A 24 4.40 3.58 7.91
C VAL A 24 4.54 3.05 9.33
N LYS A 25 5.40 3.70 10.13
CA LYS A 25 5.54 3.40 11.56
C LYS A 25 4.36 4.04 12.31
N SER A 26 3.35 3.24 12.60
CA SER A 26 2.14 3.61 13.33
C SER A 26 1.92 2.69 14.52
N ASN A 27 1.26 3.19 15.56
CA ASN A 27 0.93 2.39 16.76
C ASN A 27 -0.31 1.50 16.56
N SER A 28 -1.10 1.78 15.53
CA SER A 28 -2.25 0.97 15.12
C SER A 28 -2.24 0.71 13.62
N LYS A 29 -2.97 -0.31 13.20
CA LYS A 29 -3.09 -0.71 11.79
C LYS A 29 -3.76 0.38 10.95
N LEU A 30 -3.65 0.26 9.61
CA LEU A 30 -4.22 1.22 8.67
C LEU A 30 -5.76 1.24 8.71
N PHE A 31 -6.39 0.09 8.91
CA PHE A 31 -7.85 -0.06 8.83
C PHE A 31 -8.50 -0.58 10.12
N SER A 32 -7.75 -0.68 11.20
CA SER A 32 -8.27 -1.10 12.49
C SER A 32 -7.50 -0.47 13.64
N SER A 33 -8.11 -0.45 14.83
CA SER A 33 -7.50 0.06 16.06
C SER A 33 -6.47 -0.89 16.68
N SER A 34 -6.33 -2.10 16.15
CA SER A 34 -5.38 -3.08 16.67
C SER A 34 -3.94 -2.59 16.59
N ALA A 35 -3.18 -2.91 17.62
CA ALA A 35 -1.78 -2.51 17.73
C ALA A 35 -0.90 -3.15 16.64
N THR A 36 0.25 -2.53 16.39
CA THR A 36 1.27 -3.01 15.43
C THR A 36 2.58 -3.36 16.13
N LYS A 37 2.53 -3.71 17.41
CA LYS A 37 3.72 -3.98 18.22
C LYS A 37 4.45 -5.23 17.68
N PHE A 38 5.71 -5.05 17.32
CA PHE A 38 6.57 -6.14 16.87
C PHE A 38 6.81 -7.17 17.99
N GLY A 39 6.90 -8.46 17.64
CA GLY A 39 7.18 -9.54 18.58
C GLY A 39 6.01 -9.92 19.49
N SER A 40 4.80 -9.44 19.25
CA SER A 40 3.60 -9.87 19.95
C SER A 40 3.24 -11.32 19.61
N LYS A 41 2.52 -12.00 20.52
CA LYS A 41 2.06 -13.37 20.28
C LYS A 41 1.17 -13.44 19.03
N PRO A 42 1.16 -14.55 18.29
CA PRO A 42 0.24 -14.74 17.16
C PRO A 42 -1.21 -14.45 17.58
N ASN A 43 -1.97 -13.79 16.70
CA ASN A 43 -3.38 -13.43 16.86
C ASN A 43 -3.72 -12.57 18.10
N SER A 44 -2.73 -11.94 18.76
CA SER A 44 -2.98 -11.08 19.91
C SER A 44 -3.33 -9.63 19.53
N GLN A 45 -3.09 -9.25 18.28
CA GLN A 45 -3.35 -7.91 17.75
C GLN A 45 -4.43 -7.96 16.66
N VAL A 46 -5.61 -8.42 17.03
CA VAL A 46 -6.74 -8.65 16.12
C VAL A 46 -7.97 -7.96 16.67
N SER A 47 -8.63 -7.16 15.84
CA SER A 47 -9.94 -6.58 16.08
C SER A 47 -11.03 -7.35 15.32
N LEU A 48 -12.28 -6.99 15.54
CA LEU A 48 -13.41 -7.57 14.78
C LEU A 48 -13.31 -7.25 13.27
N VAL A 49 -12.73 -6.10 12.93
CA VAL A 49 -12.44 -5.73 11.53
C VAL A 49 -11.38 -6.66 10.93
N ASP A 50 -10.29 -6.90 11.66
CA ASP A 50 -9.23 -7.82 11.20
C ASP A 50 -9.74 -9.26 11.03
N ALA A 51 -10.66 -9.67 11.90
CA ALA A 51 -11.30 -10.98 11.85
C ALA A 51 -12.41 -11.09 10.80
N ALA A 52 -12.67 -10.01 10.04
CA ALA A 52 -13.72 -9.95 9.02
C ALA A 52 -15.11 -10.37 9.53
N MET A 53 -15.45 -9.99 10.76
CA MET A 53 -16.75 -10.30 11.36
C MET A 53 -17.89 -9.62 10.59
N PRO A 54 -19.06 -10.26 10.45
CA PRO A 54 -20.18 -9.70 9.72
C PRO A 54 -20.58 -8.31 10.24
N GLY A 55 -20.80 -7.37 9.32
CA GLY A 55 -21.18 -5.98 9.64
C GLY A 55 -20.03 -5.06 10.03
N MET A 56 -18.81 -5.56 10.16
CA MET A 56 -17.64 -4.73 10.46
C MET A 56 -17.08 -4.10 9.19
N LEU A 57 -16.91 -2.78 9.21
CA LEU A 57 -16.30 -2.01 8.12
C LEU A 57 -14.97 -1.42 8.58
N PRO A 58 -13.95 -1.41 7.72
CA PRO A 58 -12.68 -0.79 8.04
C PRO A 58 -12.83 0.72 8.20
N VAL A 59 -12.11 1.28 9.18
CA VAL A 59 -11.98 2.73 9.39
C VAL A 59 -10.53 3.10 9.21
N ILE A 60 -10.28 4.11 8.38
CA ILE A 60 -8.94 4.51 8.02
C ILE A 60 -8.21 5.23 9.16
N ASN A 61 -6.94 4.89 9.34
CA ASN A 61 -6.07 5.55 10.31
C ASN A 61 -5.55 6.88 9.75
N GLU A 62 -6.03 7.98 10.31
CA GLU A 62 -5.65 9.34 9.91
C GLU A 62 -4.13 9.59 9.98
N TYR A 63 -3.46 9.03 10.98
CA TYR A 63 -2.01 9.16 11.11
C TYR A 63 -1.28 8.57 9.90
N CYS A 64 -1.69 7.39 9.43
CA CYS A 64 -1.11 6.75 8.26
C CYS A 64 -1.30 7.60 7.00
N ILE A 65 -2.49 8.18 6.82
CA ILE A 65 -2.78 9.09 5.70
C ILE A 65 -1.90 10.34 5.75
N LYS A 66 -1.77 10.96 6.92
CA LYS A 66 -0.87 12.11 7.10
C LYS A 66 0.59 11.78 6.75
N GLN A 67 1.07 10.58 7.11
CA GLN A 67 2.42 10.14 6.76
C GLN A 67 2.57 9.90 5.25
N ALA A 68 1.58 9.28 4.60
CA ALA A 68 1.58 9.10 3.15
C ALA A 68 1.65 10.45 2.42
N ILE A 69 0.83 11.42 2.82
CA ILE A 69 0.86 12.79 2.26
C ILE A 69 2.22 13.46 2.46
N LYS A 70 2.80 13.38 3.68
CA LYS A 70 4.13 13.93 3.96
C LYS A 70 5.21 13.31 3.08
N THR A 71 5.14 12.00 2.87
CA THR A 71 6.06 11.28 1.98
C THR A 71 5.92 11.78 0.55
N GLY A 72 4.68 11.90 0.06
CA GLY A 72 4.40 12.44 -1.27
C GLY A 72 4.94 13.86 -1.46
N LEU A 73 4.73 14.74 -0.49
CA LEU A 73 5.27 16.10 -0.52
C LEU A 73 6.80 16.10 -0.53
N GLY A 74 7.44 15.22 0.27
CA GLY A 74 8.89 15.07 0.29
C GLY A 74 9.47 14.60 -1.05
N LEU A 75 8.73 13.78 -1.78
CA LEU A 75 9.07 13.30 -3.12
C LEU A 75 8.66 14.30 -4.24
N LYS A 76 8.08 15.45 -3.88
CA LYS A 76 7.50 16.42 -4.83
C LYS A 76 6.44 15.80 -5.75
N ALA A 77 5.72 14.80 -5.26
CA ALA A 77 4.66 14.14 -5.98
C ALA A 77 3.34 14.93 -5.89
N LYS A 78 2.42 14.63 -6.81
CA LYS A 78 1.08 15.21 -6.80
C LYS A 78 0.23 14.52 -5.74
N ILE A 79 -0.40 15.30 -4.86
CA ILE A 79 -1.37 14.78 -3.89
C ILE A 79 -2.77 14.84 -4.48
N ASN A 80 -3.50 13.74 -4.41
CA ASN A 80 -4.88 13.64 -4.85
C ASN A 80 -5.83 13.92 -3.67
N TYR A 81 -6.71 14.91 -3.83
CA TYR A 81 -7.73 15.26 -2.82
C TYR A 81 -8.90 14.27 -2.77
N PHE A 82 -9.07 13.49 -3.83
CA PHE A 82 -10.03 12.39 -3.89
C PHE A 82 -9.25 11.09 -4.06
N SER A 83 -9.45 10.15 -3.15
CA SER A 83 -8.72 8.90 -3.11
C SER A 83 -9.64 7.75 -2.71
N VAL A 84 -9.43 6.58 -3.28
CA VAL A 84 -10.24 5.38 -3.04
C VAL A 84 -9.33 4.19 -2.78
N PHE A 85 -9.73 3.36 -1.83
CA PHE A 85 -9.13 2.06 -1.61
C PHE A 85 -9.96 0.98 -2.31
N ASP A 86 -9.27 0.13 -3.05
CA ASP A 86 -9.84 -0.99 -3.80
C ASP A 86 -9.46 -2.31 -3.14
N ARG A 87 -10.29 -3.33 -3.33
CA ARG A 87 -9.97 -4.70 -2.92
C ARG A 87 -9.46 -5.48 -4.14
N LYS A 88 -8.23 -5.95 -4.04
CA LYS A 88 -7.62 -6.86 -5.00
C LYS A 88 -7.74 -8.28 -4.49
N ASN A 89 -8.58 -9.08 -5.11
CA ASN A 89 -8.69 -10.51 -4.78
C ASN A 89 -7.49 -11.28 -5.33
N TYR A 90 -7.00 -12.22 -4.51
CA TYR A 90 -5.76 -12.91 -4.81
C TYR A 90 -5.69 -14.16 -3.95
N PHE A 91 -5.63 -15.33 -4.57
CA PHE A 91 -5.78 -16.62 -3.93
C PHE A 91 -4.47 -17.40 -3.98
N TYR A 92 -3.64 -17.23 -2.95
CA TYR A 92 -2.39 -17.93 -2.78
C TYR A 92 -2.28 -18.50 -1.37
N ALA A 93 -1.50 -19.55 -1.20
CA ALA A 93 -1.32 -20.22 0.09
C ALA A 93 -0.69 -19.32 1.17
N ASP A 94 0.11 -18.32 0.76
CA ASP A 94 0.77 -17.34 1.63
C ASP A 94 -0.15 -16.19 2.07
N LEU A 95 -1.36 -16.09 1.50
CA LEU A 95 -2.36 -15.08 1.86
C LEU A 95 -3.73 -15.72 2.13
N PRO A 96 -3.93 -16.35 3.32
CA PRO A 96 -5.18 -17.06 3.64
C PRO A 96 -6.44 -16.21 3.55
N GLN A 97 -6.36 -14.88 3.79
CA GLN A 97 -7.50 -13.99 3.67
C GLN A 97 -7.99 -13.80 2.22
N GLY A 98 -7.22 -14.17 1.22
CA GLY A 98 -7.60 -14.16 -0.20
C GLY A 98 -7.77 -12.78 -0.83
N TYR A 99 -7.43 -11.69 -0.15
CA TYR A 99 -7.48 -10.34 -0.72
C TYR A 99 -6.45 -9.40 -0.10
N GLN A 100 -6.16 -8.34 -0.81
CA GLN A 100 -5.34 -7.22 -0.39
C GLN A 100 -6.10 -5.91 -0.62
N ILE A 101 -6.05 -5.00 0.33
CA ILE A 101 -6.55 -3.63 0.12
C ILE A 101 -5.42 -2.82 -0.51
N SER A 102 -5.71 -2.16 -1.60
CA SER A 102 -4.75 -1.38 -2.37
C SER A 102 -5.39 -0.11 -2.93
N GLN A 103 -4.61 0.69 -3.62
CA GLN A 103 -5.11 1.81 -4.41
C GLN A 103 -4.65 1.63 -5.86
N TYR A 104 -5.55 1.82 -6.81
CA TYR A 104 -5.25 1.65 -8.23
C TYR A 104 -5.52 2.92 -9.01
N LYS A 105 -6.81 3.27 -9.16
CA LYS A 105 -7.22 4.39 -10.02
C LYS A 105 -7.10 5.76 -9.35
N PHE A 106 -7.30 5.81 -8.05
CA PHE A 106 -7.30 7.05 -7.28
C PHE A 106 -6.41 6.91 -6.04
N PRO A 107 -5.07 6.80 -6.21
CA PRO A 107 -4.15 6.75 -5.09
C PRO A 107 -4.09 8.09 -4.36
N ILE A 108 -3.55 8.10 -3.14
CA ILE A 108 -3.31 9.33 -2.37
C ILE A 108 -2.20 10.17 -3.02
N VAL A 109 -1.20 9.48 -3.56
CA VAL A 109 -0.01 10.10 -4.16
C VAL A 109 0.31 9.42 -5.47
#